data_58b1c852b128cb86267f5c8127e88fdb
#
_entry.id   58b1c852b128cb86267f5c8127e88fdb
#
_cell.length_a   1.000
_cell.length_b   1.000
_cell.length_c   1.000
_cell.angle_alpha   90.00
_cell.angle_beta   90.00
_cell.angle_gamma   90.00
#
_symmetry.space_group_name_H-M   'P 1'
#
loop_
_entity.id
_entity.type
_entity.pdbx_description
1 polymer ?
#
loop_
_entity_poly.entity_id
_entity_poly.type
_entity_poly.pdbx_seq_one_letter_code
_entity_poly.pdbx_strand_id
1 'polypeptide(L)'
;MLFRSLNEIFVFSKWDGGKINGLPPRPRTGTGECAGLKLINTALRKGWEIKGLAEFKWSKESAPTEFFPPCEERCGVLMEEMLGLKYLYVDQSIAVVDKRAGMLSVPGRGIEKLDSVSHRFHTLFPSTPEVCHVHRLDMDTSGLLVLAFDRESVKNLMMQFEERSVKKTYVALLEGVIEEESGDVDMPMRLDVDHRPRQIIDWEQGKRAITHWERIKVITTPKERFTLVRFFPHTGRTHQLRVHASEGLKHPIVGDNLYGHQKEGERLMLHAESIVFRHPKTDEEMEFTSPCPFSLLH
;
A
#
# COMPACT_ATOMS: atom_id res chain seq x y z
N MET A 1 6.41 33.19 -12.13
CA MET A 1 6.11 31.89 -11.50
C MET A 1 4.60 31.67 -11.66
N LEU A 2 4.16 30.78 -12.57
CA LEU A 2 2.75 30.50 -12.78
C LEU A 2 2.25 29.69 -11.57
N PHE A 3 1.38 30.28 -10.76
CA PHE A 3 0.66 29.59 -9.71
C PHE A 3 -0.34 28.63 -10.38
N ARG A 4 -0.07 27.33 -10.29
CA ARG A 4 -1.06 26.31 -10.63
C ARG A 4 -1.93 26.04 -9.41
N SER A 5 -3.21 25.81 -9.62
CA SER A 5 -4.12 25.41 -8.54
C SER A 5 -3.72 24.05 -7.98
N LEU A 6 -4.13 23.73 -6.74
CA LEU A 6 -3.92 22.40 -6.18
C LEU A 6 -4.51 21.28 -7.06
N ASN A 7 -5.61 21.57 -7.76
CA ASN A 7 -6.25 20.64 -8.70
C ASN A 7 -5.40 20.35 -9.94
N GLU A 8 -4.49 21.26 -10.33
CA GLU A 8 -3.53 21.04 -11.43
C GLU A 8 -2.26 20.32 -10.98
N ILE A 9 -1.97 20.37 -9.69
CA ILE A 9 -0.80 19.75 -9.06
C ILE A 9 -1.14 18.32 -8.64
N PHE A 10 -2.36 18.11 -8.12
CA PHE A 10 -2.87 16.82 -7.67
C PHE A 10 -3.97 16.36 -8.61
N VAL A 11 -3.77 15.21 -9.24
CA VAL A 11 -4.87 14.49 -9.90
C VAL A 11 -5.64 13.79 -8.76
N PHE A 12 -6.62 14.50 -8.21
CA PHE A 12 -7.61 13.89 -7.32
C PHE A 12 -8.51 13.00 -8.21
N SER A 13 -8.15 11.77 -8.39
CA SER A 13 -8.85 10.84 -9.29
C SER A 13 -10.29 10.55 -8.88
N LYS A 14 -10.70 10.87 -7.65
CA LYS A 14 -12.09 10.84 -7.17
C LYS A 14 -12.26 11.75 -5.94
N TRP A 15 -12.42 13.02 -6.16
CA TRP A 15 -12.97 13.91 -5.15
C TRP A 15 -14.50 13.87 -5.28
N ASP A 16 -15.13 12.96 -4.58
CA ASP A 16 -16.59 12.80 -4.56
C ASP A 16 -17.30 13.68 -3.49
N GLY A 17 -16.58 14.65 -2.93
CA GLY A 17 -17.08 15.47 -1.82
C GLY A 17 -16.97 14.80 -0.46
N GLY A 18 -16.44 13.58 -0.38
CA GLY A 18 -16.21 12.84 0.85
C GLY A 18 -15.06 13.39 1.68
N LYS A 19 -14.96 12.97 2.92
CA LYS A 19 -13.84 13.30 3.81
C LYS A 19 -12.62 12.45 3.43
N ILE A 20 -11.51 13.09 3.07
CA ILE A 20 -10.22 12.40 3.07
C ILE A 20 -9.71 12.42 4.50
N ASN A 21 -9.59 11.26 5.15
CA ASN A 21 -9.04 11.11 6.51
C ASN A 21 -9.63 12.09 7.55
N GLY A 22 -10.95 12.32 7.54
CA GLY A 22 -11.60 13.24 8.47
C GLY A 22 -11.50 14.72 8.10
N LEU A 23 -10.82 15.07 7.02
CA LEU A 23 -10.73 16.45 6.54
C LEU A 23 -12.04 16.92 5.86
N PRO A 24 -12.34 18.22 5.91
CA PRO A 24 -13.47 18.77 5.17
C PRO A 24 -13.28 18.57 3.65
N PRO A 25 -14.37 18.57 2.86
CA PRO A 25 -14.35 18.28 1.42
C PRO A 25 -13.54 19.29 0.57
N ARG A 26 -13.03 20.34 1.15
CA ARG A 26 -12.11 21.30 0.52
C ARG A 26 -10.92 21.57 1.44
N PRO A 27 -9.70 21.67 0.89
CA PRO A 27 -8.56 22.11 1.68
C PRO A 27 -8.86 23.45 2.35
N ARG A 28 -8.43 23.63 3.60
CA ARG A 28 -8.57 24.91 4.29
C ARG A 28 -7.83 25.99 3.50
N THR A 29 -8.35 27.23 3.53
CA THR A 29 -7.68 28.39 2.92
C THR A 29 -6.22 28.46 3.38
N GLY A 30 -5.29 28.63 2.45
CA GLY A 30 -3.85 28.63 2.68
C GLY A 30 -3.19 27.25 2.61
N THR A 31 -3.93 26.17 2.41
CA THR A 31 -3.36 24.84 2.18
C THR A 31 -2.64 24.82 0.83
N GLY A 32 -1.40 24.36 0.80
CA GLY A 32 -0.56 24.33 -0.41
C GLY A 32 0.13 25.64 -0.76
N GLU A 33 -0.07 26.70 0.00
CA GLU A 33 0.67 27.95 -0.15
C GLU A 33 2.08 27.86 0.46
N CYS A 34 2.31 26.90 1.35
CA CYS A 34 3.60 26.66 1.98
C CYS A 34 4.68 26.27 0.97
N ALA A 35 5.89 26.76 1.21
CA ALA A 35 7.05 26.47 0.38
C ALA A 35 7.37 24.97 0.33
N GLY A 36 7.18 24.24 1.42
CA GLY A 36 7.46 22.81 1.55
C GLY A 36 6.74 21.97 0.50
N LEU A 37 5.41 22.11 0.34
CA LEU A 37 4.64 21.39 -0.66
C LEU A 37 5.11 21.69 -2.09
N LYS A 38 5.43 22.95 -2.39
CA LYS A 38 5.92 23.38 -3.71
C LYS A 38 7.29 22.80 -4.01
N LEU A 39 8.17 22.75 -3.02
CA LEU A 39 9.51 22.17 -3.14
C LEU A 39 9.44 20.66 -3.33
N ILE A 40 8.64 19.93 -2.54
CA ILE A 40 8.42 18.50 -2.69
C ILE A 40 7.89 18.17 -4.09
N ASN A 41 6.83 18.86 -4.54
CA ASN A 41 6.27 18.65 -5.87
C ASN A 41 7.31 18.91 -6.98
N THR A 42 8.12 19.97 -6.83
CA THR A 42 9.18 20.28 -7.79
C THR A 42 10.26 19.19 -7.80
N ALA A 43 10.69 18.73 -6.64
CA ALA A 43 11.68 17.67 -6.51
C ALA A 43 11.20 16.36 -7.13
N LEU A 44 9.96 15.92 -6.82
CA LEU A 44 9.36 14.71 -7.38
C LEU A 44 9.25 14.79 -8.92
N ARG A 45 8.82 15.93 -9.46
CA ARG A 45 8.72 16.12 -10.92
C ARG A 45 10.05 16.12 -11.64
N LYS A 46 11.12 16.56 -10.98
CA LYS A 46 12.47 16.61 -11.54
C LYS A 46 13.30 15.37 -11.24
N GLY A 47 12.74 14.40 -10.51
CA GLY A 47 13.48 13.21 -10.06
C GLY A 47 14.62 13.56 -9.09
N TRP A 48 14.50 14.65 -8.34
CA TRP A 48 15.51 15.05 -7.37
C TRP A 48 15.31 14.28 -6.07
N GLU A 49 16.40 13.93 -5.44
CA GLU A 49 16.43 13.31 -4.13
C GLU A 49 16.10 14.36 -3.05
N ILE A 50 15.14 14.05 -2.18
CA ILE A 50 14.81 14.89 -1.03
C ILE A 50 15.63 14.41 0.16
N LYS A 51 16.65 15.17 0.57
CA LYS A 51 17.53 14.83 1.70
C LYS A 51 16.95 15.20 3.05
N GLY A 52 16.01 16.14 3.09
CA GLY A 52 15.35 16.62 4.28
C GLY A 52 14.47 17.82 3.97
N LEU A 53 13.54 18.09 4.88
CA LEU A 53 12.66 19.27 4.81
C LEU A 53 12.62 19.92 6.19
N ALA A 54 12.88 21.23 6.20
CA ALA A 54 12.70 22.07 7.39
C ALA A 54 12.05 23.39 6.97
N GLU A 55 11.15 23.88 7.80
CA GLU A 55 10.46 25.16 7.58
C GLU A 55 10.90 26.17 8.63
N PHE A 56 10.96 27.44 8.24
CA PHE A 56 11.21 28.56 9.15
C PHE A 56 10.37 29.77 8.76
N LYS A 57 10.05 30.59 9.74
CA LYS A 57 9.36 31.86 9.48
C LYS A 57 10.39 32.94 9.14
N TRP A 58 10.24 33.55 7.97
CA TRP A 58 11.01 34.70 7.57
C TRP A 58 10.28 35.98 7.93
N SER A 59 10.96 36.93 8.59
CA SER A 59 10.50 38.29 8.73
C SER A 59 11.56 39.27 8.22
N LYS A 60 11.15 40.48 7.82
CA LYS A 60 12.11 41.52 7.39
C LYS A 60 12.99 42.00 8.54
N GLU A 61 12.61 41.72 9.76
CA GLU A 61 13.21 42.28 10.98
C GLU A 61 14.12 41.31 11.75
N SER A 62 14.06 40.02 11.47
CA SER A 62 14.89 39.02 12.15
C SER A 62 15.28 37.86 11.24
N ALA A 63 16.53 37.44 11.36
CA ALA A 63 16.96 36.18 10.75
C ALA A 63 16.23 34.97 11.42
N PRO A 64 15.95 33.90 10.69
CA PRO A 64 15.31 32.71 11.25
C PRO A 64 16.22 32.10 12.30
N THR A 65 15.73 31.98 13.54
CA THR A 65 16.45 31.39 14.66
C THR A 65 16.03 29.96 14.98
N GLU A 66 14.87 29.52 14.45
CA GLU A 66 14.29 28.21 14.73
C GLU A 66 13.71 27.58 13.49
N PHE A 67 13.90 26.27 13.37
CA PHE A 67 13.22 25.41 12.39
C PHE A 67 11.99 24.77 13.04
N PHE A 68 10.90 24.74 12.30
CA PHE A 68 9.64 24.14 12.74
C PHE A 68 9.32 22.91 11.90
N PRO A 69 8.65 21.89 12.47
CA PRO A 69 8.07 20.83 11.67
C PRO A 69 6.99 21.40 10.73
N PRO A 70 6.71 20.72 9.63
CA PRO A 70 5.62 21.09 8.73
C PRO A 70 4.30 21.24 9.49
N CYS A 71 3.46 22.16 9.03
CA CYS A 71 2.16 22.43 9.64
C CYS A 71 1.26 21.17 9.55
N GLU A 72 1.03 20.48 10.66
CA GLU A 72 0.23 19.26 10.73
C GLU A 72 -1.24 19.49 10.33
N GLU A 73 -1.80 20.63 10.68
CA GLU A 73 -3.23 20.92 10.45
C GLU A 73 -3.59 21.21 8.98
N ARG A 74 -2.66 21.65 8.16
CA ARG A 74 -2.93 22.11 6.79
C ARG A 74 -2.13 21.37 5.74
N CYS A 75 -0.83 21.29 5.92
CA CYS A 75 0.10 20.78 4.91
C CYS A 75 0.59 19.38 5.23
N GLY A 76 0.64 18.96 6.49
CA GLY A 76 1.11 17.63 6.90
C GLY A 76 0.35 16.51 6.20
N VAL A 77 -0.97 16.60 6.18
CA VAL A 77 -1.82 15.60 5.52
C VAL A 77 -1.56 15.53 4.01
N LEU A 78 -1.36 16.69 3.35
CA LEU A 78 -1.01 16.70 1.93
C LEU A 78 0.41 16.21 1.67
N MET A 79 1.33 16.39 2.62
CA MET A 79 2.69 15.86 2.51
C MET A 79 2.70 14.34 2.60
N GLU A 80 1.91 13.73 3.48
CA GLU A 80 1.70 12.29 3.52
C GLU A 80 1.18 11.77 2.19
N GLU A 81 0.18 12.44 1.60
CA GLU A 81 -0.35 12.09 0.28
C GLU A 81 0.67 12.30 -0.85
N MET A 82 1.42 13.40 -0.83
CA MET A 82 2.46 13.67 -1.84
C MET A 82 3.61 12.69 -1.77
N LEU A 83 4.04 12.36 -0.57
CA LEU A 83 5.08 11.35 -0.34
C LEU A 83 4.51 9.94 -0.46
N GLY A 84 3.16 9.82 -0.46
CA GLY A 84 2.43 8.59 -0.69
C GLY A 84 2.63 7.53 0.38
N LEU A 85 3.07 7.91 1.57
CA LEU A 85 3.28 7.02 2.70
C LEU A 85 2.45 7.50 3.88
N LYS A 86 1.45 6.69 4.24
CA LYS A 86 0.72 6.84 5.49
C LYS A 86 1.36 5.92 6.53
N TYR A 87 2.05 6.51 7.48
CA TYR A 87 2.68 5.78 8.57
C TYR A 87 1.64 5.46 9.65
N LEU A 88 1.56 4.18 10.04
CA LEU A 88 0.80 3.72 11.20
C LEU A 88 1.68 3.55 12.42
N TYR A 89 2.95 3.26 12.21
CA TYR A 89 3.94 3.10 13.26
C TYR A 89 5.34 3.44 12.73
N VAL A 90 6.15 4.05 13.57
CA VAL A 90 7.58 4.31 13.31
C VAL A 90 8.33 4.27 14.63
N ASP A 91 9.44 3.54 14.67
CA ASP A 91 10.45 3.61 15.71
C ASP A 91 11.86 3.67 15.13
N GLN A 92 12.89 3.32 15.90
CA GLN A 92 14.28 3.35 15.44
C GLN A 92 14.65 2.18 14.50
N SER A 93 13.83 1.13 14.45
CA SER A 93 14.12 -0.14 13.75
C SER A 93 13.20 -0.41 12.60
N ILE A 94 11.92 -0.04 12.72
CA ILE A 94 10.87 -0.37 11.74
C ILE A 94 9.92 0.79 11.47
N ALA A 95 9.30 0.73 10.31
CA ALA A 95 8.12 1.52 9.99
C ALA A 95 7.03 0.60 9.41
N VAL A 96 5.78 0.83 9.80
CA VAL A 96 4.61 0.19 9.22
C VAL A 96 3.80 1.24 8.49
N VAL A 97 3.58 1.03 7.20
CA VAL A 97 2.85 1.97 6.35
C VAL A 97 1.59 1.34 5.79
N ASP A 98 0.57 2.17 5.57
CA ASP A 98 -0.65 1.81 4.85
C ASP A 98 -0.49 2.21 3.38
N LYS A 99 -0.06 1.23 2.57
CA LYS A 99 0.19 1.45 1.14
C LYS A 99 -1.12 1.65 0.39
N ARG A 100 -1.24 2.73 -0.37
CA ARG A 100 -2.36 2.93 -1.28
C ARG A 100 -2.31 1.96 -2.48
N ALA A 101 -3.46 1.67 -3.07
CA ALA A 101 -3.54 0.97 -4.36
C ALA A 101 -2.93 1.83 -5.47
N GLY A 102 -2.39 1.19 -6.51
CA GLY A 102 -1.73 1.85 -7.64
C GLY A 102 -0.28 2.30 -7.36
N MET A 103 0.26 2.02 -6.16
CA MET A 103 1.65 2.31 -5.81
C MET A 103 2.48 1.04 -5.75
N LEU A 104 3.67 1.05 -6.33
CA LEU A 104 4.63 -0.04 -6.22
C LEU A 104 5.16 -0.16 -4.79
N SER A 105 5.37 -1.37 -4.29
CA SER A 105 6.06 -1.60 -3.00
C SER A 105 7.56 -1.35 -3.14
N VAL A 106 8.13 -1.74 -4.26
CA VAL A 106 9.56 -1.61 -4.60
C VAL A 106 9.70 -1.10 -6.03
N PRO A 107 10.83 -0.45 -6.39
CA PRO A 107 11.03 0.02 -7.75
C PRO A 107 10.89 -1.10 -8.78
N GLY A 108 10.25 -0.77 -9.90
CA GLY A 108 10.21 -1.62 -11.08
C GLY A 108 11.43 -1.38 -11.99
N ARG A 109 11.39 -1.96 -13.18
CA ARG A 109 12.41 -1.72 -14.20
C ARG A 109 12.08 -0.45 -14.96
N GLY A 110 13.08 0.43 -15.12
CA GLY A 110 12.95 1.71 -15.83
C GLY A 110 12.64 2.87 -14.89
N ILE A 111 13.04 4.08 -15.31
CA ILE A 111 12.95 5.30 -14.50
C ILE A 111 11.47 5.68 -14.18
N GLU A 112 10.56 5.33 -15.08
CA GLU A 112 9.13 5.56 -14.93
C GLU A 112 8.49 4.71 -13.82
N LYS A 113 9.20 3.67 -13.32
CA LYS A 113 8.76 2.74 -12.26
C LYS A 113 9.60 2.85 -10.99
N LEU A 114 10.34 3.92 -10.82
CA LEU A 114 11.12 4.17 -9.59
C LEU A 114 10.22 4.51 -8.42
N ASP A 115 9.11 5.24 -8.66
CA ASP A 115 8.21 5.67 -7.61
C ASP A 115 7.56 4.45 -6.92
N SER A 116 7.95 4.23 -5.68
CA SER A 116 7.51 3.10 -4.87
C SER A 116 7.64 3.42 -3.39
N VAL A 117 7.00 2.62 -2.54
CA VAL A 117 7.07 2.81 -1.09
C VAL A 117 8.53 2.78 -0.61
N SER A 118 9.32 1.78 -1.00
CA SER A 118 10.72 1.69 -0.54
C SER A 118 11.59 2.81 -1.06
N HIS A 119 11.38 3.28 -2.30
CA HIS A 119 12.10 4.42 -2.85
C HIS A 119 11.78 5.71 -2.11
N ARG A 120 10.49 5.99 -1.88
CA ARG A 120 10.04 7.16 -1.11
C ARG A 120 10.52 7.11 0.33
N PHE A 121 10.48 5.92 0.97
CA PHE A 121 10.99 5.71 2.32
C PHE A 121 12.50 5.99 2.39
N HIS A 122 13.30 5.46 1.46
CA HIS A 122 14.72 5.71 1.40
C HIS A 122 15.04 7.20 1.11
N THR A 123 14.24 7.85 0.27
CA THR A 123 14.38 9.29 0.01
C THR A 123 14.15 10.13 1.26
N LEU A 124 13.17 9.76 2.11
CA LEU A 124 12.89 10.44 3.37
C LEU A 124 13.93 10.10 4.46
N PHE A 125 14.45 8.89 4.43
CA PHE A 125 15.41 8.38 5.40
C PHE A 125 16.66 7.84 4.70
N PRO A 126 17.55 8.71 4.19
CA PRO A 126 18.69 8.31 3.36
C PRO A 126 19.70 7.40 4.05
N SER A 127 19.69 7.32 5.39
CA SER A 127 20.53 6.39 6.16
C SER A 127 20.03 4.95 6.16
N THR A 128 18.82 4.69 5.65
CA THR A 128 18.28 3.33 5.54
C THR A 128 19.03 2.51 4.51
N PRO A 129 19.06 1.17 4.66
CA PRO A 129 19.62 0.32 3.60
C PRO A 129 18.83 0.49 2.29
N GLU A 130 19.52 0.30 1.16
CA GLU A 130 18.88 0.29 -0.17
C GLU A 130 17.69 -0.71 -0.21
N VAL A 131 17.89 -1.90 0.36
CA VAL A 131 16.83 -2.87 0.60
C VAL A 131 16.27 -2.66 2.00
N CYS A 132 15.27 -1.81 2.13
CA CYS A 132 14.57 -1.53 3.40
C CYS A 132 13.24 -2.28 3.53
N HIS A 133 12.74 -2.87 2.46
CA HIS A 133 11.51 -3.67 2.46
C HIS A 133 11.78 -5.13 2.85
N VAL A 134 10.89 -5.71 3.62
CA VAL A 134 10.98 -7.11 4.11
C VAL A 134 9.99 -8.03 3.43
N HIS A 135 8.96 -7.46 2.83
CA HIS A 135 7.98 -8.11 1.98
C HIS A 135 7.44 -7.13 0.94
N ARG A 136 6.53 -7.58 0.10
CA ARG A 136 5.92 -6.73 -0.92
C ARG A 136 4.44 -7.02 -1.09
N LEU A 137 3.68 -5.99 -1.44
CA LEU A 137 2.33 -6.06 -1.97
C LEU A 137 2.37 -5.79 -3.48
N ASP A 138 1.41 -6.33 -4.22
CA ASP A 138 1.23 -5.97 -5.63
C ASP A 138 0.89 -4.48 -5.76
N MET A 139 1.13 -3.90 -6.92
CA MET A 139 0.91 -2.47 -7.17
C MET A 139 -0.51 -2.05 -6.77
N ASP A 140 -1.51 -2.80 -7.17
CA ASP A 140 -2.92 -2.46 -6.96
C ASP A 140 -3.48 -2.95 -5.62
N THR A 141 -2.75 -3.78 -4.88
CA THR A 141 -3.11 -4.18 -3.51
C THR A 141 -2.80 -3.05 -2.54
N SER A 142 -3.78 -2.67 -1.73
CA SER A 142 -3.59 -1.68 -0.63
C SER A 142 -3.35 -2.34 0.72
N GLY A 143 -2.94 -1.56 1.72
CA GLY A 143 -2.82 -1.98 3.10
C GLY A 143 -1.39 -2.09 3.62
N LEU A 144 -1.21 -2.88 4.65
CA LEU A 144 -0.02 -2.90 5.50
C LEU A 144 1.24 -3.39 4.80
N LEU A 145 2.29 -2.57 4.87
CA LEU A 145 3.63 -2.89 4.40
C LEU A 145 4.65 -2.52 5.49
N VAL A 146 5.55 -3.45 5.81
CA VAL A 146 6.60 -3.26 6.82
C VAL A 146 7.92 -2.93 6.15
N LEU A 147 8.59 -1.91 6.68
CA LEU A 147 9.91 -1.43 6.26
C LEU A 147 10.85 -1.44 7.46
N ALA A 148 12.15 -1.50 7.23
CA ALA A 148 13.14 -1.48 8.30
C ALA A 148 14.21 -0.42 8.07
N PHE A 149 14.71 0.18 9.17
CA PHE A 149 15.68 1.26 9.14
C PHE A 149 17.13 0.77 9.07
N ASP A 150 17.41 -0.48 9.47
CA ASP A 150 18.75 -1.04 9.50
C ASP A 150 18.80 -2.48 8.96
N ARG A 151 20.02 -2.91 8.55
CA ARG A 151 20.24 -4.21 7.91
C ARG A 151 19.92 -5.40 8.82
N GLU A 152 20.14 -5.27 10.12
CA GLU A 152 19.86 -6.33 11.08
C GLU A 152 18.37 -6.55 11.22
N SER A 153 17.59 -5.45 11.34
CA SER A 153 16.13 -5.49 11.34
C SER A 153 15.56 -6.05 10.03
N VAL A 154 16.12 -5.66 8.86
CA VAL A 154 15.75 -6.26 7.57
C VAL A 154 15.96 -7.78 7.60
N LYS A 155 17.16 -8.23 8.02
CA LYS A 155 17.50 -9.66 8.05
C LYS A 155 16.58 -10.44 8.98
N ASN A 156 16.35 -9.94 10.19
CA ASN A 156 15.49 -10.58 11.17
C ASN A 156 14.05 -10.73 10.63
N LEU A 157 13.46 -9.64 10.14
CA LEU A 157 12.11 -9.68 9.59
C LEU A 157 12.01 -10.59 8.37
N MET A 158 12.98 -10.56 7.45
CA MET A 158 13.00 -11.47 6.30
C MET A 158 13.01 -12.93 6.73
N MET A 159 13.76 -13.28 7.78
CA MET A 159 13.75 -14.64 8.37
C MET A 159 12.34 -15.00 8.86
N GLN A 160 11.66 -14.11 9.58
CA GLN A 160 10.30 -14.35 10.05
C GLN A 160 9.32 -14.61 8.89
N PHE A 161 9.45 -13.90 7.76
CA PHE A 161 8.66 -14.17 6.55
C PHE A 161 9.01 -15.50 5.91
N GLU A 162 10.29 -15.87 5.86
CA GLU A 162 10.77 -17.15 5.30
C GLU A 162 10.30 -18.34 6.15
N GLU A 163 10.40 -18.24 7.47
CA GLU A 163 9.93 -19.23 8.45
C GLU A 163 8.40 -19.27 8.58
N ARG A 164 7.68 -18.33 7.93
CA ARG A 164 6.22 -18.21 7.96
C ARG A 164 5.64 -17.95 9.36
N SER A 165 6.42 -17.36 10.24
CA SER A 165 5.97 -16.95 11.58
C SER A 165 5.12 -15.67 11.53
N VAL A 166 5.25 -14.87 10.47
CA VAL A 166 4.42 -13.66 10.24
C VAL A 166 3.01 -14.06 9.83
N LYS A 167 2.01 -13.68 10.64
CA LYS A 167 0.60 -13.86 10.31
C LYS A 167 0.11 -12.67 9.49
N LYS A 168 -0.65 -12.94 8.44
CA LYS A 168 -1.17 -11.92 7.51
C LYS A 168 -2.64 -12.19 7.24
N THR A 169 -3.44 -11.15 7.31
CA THR A 169 -4.86 -11.21 6.96
C THR A 169 -5.13 -10.22 5.84
N TYR A 170 -5.83 -10.66 4.82
CA TYR A 170 -6.27 -9.83 3.71
C TYR A 170 -7.78 -9.87 3.61
N VAL A 171 -8.38 -8.77 3.18
CA VAL A 171 -9.80 -8.71 2.81
C VAL A 171 -9.90 -8.53 1.32
N ALA A 172 -10.80 -9.28 0.69
CA ALA A 172 -11.08 -9.18 -0.74
C ALA A 172 -12.59 -9.22 -1.00
N LEU A 173 -13.01 -8.48 -2.03
CA LEU A 173 -14.36 -8.57 -2.58
C LEU A 173 -14.30 -9.43 -3.84
N LEU A 174 -15.00 -10.55 -3.85
CA LEU A 174 -15.03 -11.50 -4.95
C LEU A 174 -16.33 -11.36 -5.76
N GLU A 175 -16.24 -11.60 -7.06
CA GLU A 175 -17.39 -11.62 -7.96
C GLU A 175 -18.27 -12.84 -7.67
N GLY A 176 -19.59 -12.65 -7.62
CA GLY A 176 -20.54 -13.73 -7.39
C GLY A 176 -20.73 -14.11 -5.93
N VAL A 177 -21.32 -15.27 -5.71
CA VAL A 177 -21.64 -15.83 -4.38
C VAL A 177 -20.90 -17.13 -4.15
N ILE A 178 -20.15 -17.20 -3.08
CA ILE A 178 -19.54 -18.44 -2.57
C ILE A 178 -20.48 -18.94 -1.46
N GLU A 179 -20.99 -20.16 -1.62
CA GLU A 179 -21.94 -20.75 -0.67
C GLU A 179 -21.23 -21.29 0.58
N GLU A 180 -19.99 -21.76 0.43
CA GLU A 180 -19.19 -22.27 1.53
C GLU A 180 -18.79 -21.13 2.48
N GLU A 181 -18.64 -21.45 3.78
CA GLU A 181 -18.27 -20.48 4.82
C GLU A 181 -16.75 -20.30 4.91
N SER A 182 -15.98 -21.35 4.62
CA SER A 182 -14.52 -21.34 4.67
C SER A 182 -13.93 -22.49 3.87
N GLY A 183 -12.63 -22.45 3.62
CA GLY A 183 -11.91 -23.53 2.97
C GLY A 183 -10.44 -23.21 2.75
N ASP A 184 -9.75 -24.15 2.12
CA ASP A 184 -8.34 -24.04 1.78
C ASP A 184 -8.15 -24.14 0.27
N VAL A 185 -7.25 -23.31 -0.25
CA VAL A 185 -6.75 -23.43 -1.63
C VAL A 185 -5.28 -23.78 -1.57
N ASP A 186 -4.91 -24.94 -2.10
CA ASP A 186 -3.55 -25.44 -2.18
C ASP A 186 -3.22 -25.81 -3.64
N MET A 187 -2.62 -24.86 -4.35
CA MET A 187 -2.33 -24.97 -5.78
C MET A 187 -0.91 -24.49 -6.08
N PRO A 188 -0.10 -25.28 -6.80
CA PRO A 188 1.23 -24.86 -7.18
C PRO A 188 1.18 -23.83 -8.31
N MET A 189 2.01 -22.79 -8.19
CA MET A 189 1.99 -21.66 -9.10
C MET A 189 3.38 -21.35 -9.64
N ARG A 190 3.45 -20.87 -10.89
CA ARG A 190 4.67 -20.27 -11.48
C ARG A 190 4.35 -19.08 -12.36
N LEU A 191 5.41 -18.36 -12.72
CA LEU A 191 5.31 -17.29 -13.70
C LEU A 191 4.91 -17.84 -15.08
N ASP A 192 3.89 -17.21 -15.70
CA ASP A 192 3.63 -17.37 -17.12
C ASP A 192 4.69 -16.57 -17.90
N VAL A 193 5.61 -17.29 -18.52
CA VAL A 193 6.76 -16.67 -19.19
C VAL A 193 6.32 -15.87 -20.42
N ASP A 194 5.26 -16.32 -21.07
CA ASP A 194 4.74 -15.75 -22.32
C ASP A 194 3.83 -14.53 -22.08
N HIS A 195 3.16 -14.47 -20.91
CA HIS A 195 2.21 -13.42 -20.57
C HIS A 195 2.54 -12.71 -19.23
N ARG A 196 3.80 -12.29 -19.08
CA ARG A 196 4.22 -11.55 -17.88
C ARG A 196 3.37 -10.28 -17.66
N PRO A 197 3.01 -9.96 -16.42
CA PRO A 197 3.46 -10.53 -15.14
C PRO A 197 2.54 -11.65 -14.58
N ARG A 198 1.70 -12.29 -15.39
CA ARG A 198 0.74 -13.31 -14.95
C ARG A 198 1.43 -14.49 -14.29
N GLN A 199 0.74 -15.09 -13.32
CA GLN A 199 1.06 -16.38 -12.74
C GLN A 199 0.03 -17.40 -13.22
N ILE A 200 0.44 -18.65 -13.35
CA ILE A 200 -0.42 -19.76 -13.74
C ILE A 200 -0.30 -20.90 -12.74
N ILE A 201 -1.35 -21.72 -12.67
CA ILE A 201 -1.30 -23.00 -11.95
C ILE A 201 -0.51 -23.99 -12.79
N ASP A 202 0.46 -24.63 -12.19
CA ASP A 202 1.27 -25.66 -12.83
C ASP A 202 1.63 -26.75 -11.82
N TRP A 203 1.03 -27.91 -12.01
CA TRP A 203 1.18 -29.05 -11.08
C TRP A 203 2.53 -29.77 -11.21
N GLU A 204 3.28 -29.53 -12.29
CA GLU A 204 4.58 -30.17 -12.53
C GLU A 204 5.74 -29.30 -12.05
N GLN A 205 5.72 -27.99 -12.37
CA GLN A 205 6.84 -27.08 -12.15
C GLN A 205 6.51 -25.93 -11.19
N GLY A 206 5.25 -25.83 -10.75
CA GLY A 206 4.79 -24.77 -9.87
C GLY A 206 5.33 -24.91 -8.44
N LYS A 207 5.54 -23.77 -7.79
CA LYS A 207 5.86 -23.72 -6.36
C LYS A 207 4.57 -23.71 -5.55
N ARG A 208 4.46 -24.63 -4.58
CA ARG A 208 3.30 -24.74 -3.71
C ARG A 208 2.88 -23.39 -3.12
N ALA A 209 1.58 -23.10 -3.20
CA ALA A 209 0.95 -21.92 -2.65
C ALA A 209 -0.30 -22.34 -1.87
N ILE A 210 -0.43 -21.89 -0.62
CA ILE A 210 -1.50 -22.29 0.30
C ILE A 210 -2.15 -21.04 0.88
N THR A 211 -3.48 -20.98 0.82
CA THR A 211 -4.29 -19.91 1.40
C THR A 211 -5.52 -20.53 2.08
N HIS A 212 -5.69 -20.26 3.37
CA HIS A 212 -6.98 -20.43 4.04
C HIS A 212 -7.87 -19.22 3.77
N TRP A 213 -9.19 -19.41 3.68
CA TRP A 213 -10.13 -18.31 3.47
C TRP A 213 -11.41 -18.53 4.28
N GLU A 214 -12.06 -17.41 4.64
CA GLU A 214 -13.33 -17.38 5.37
C GLU A 214 -14.25 -16.34 4.71
N ARG A 215 -15.53 -16.72 4.54
CA ARG A 215 -16.57 -15.81 4.08
C ARG A 215 -17.00 -14.88 5.21
N ILE A 216 -16.89 -13.57 4.98
CA ILE A 216 -17.37 -12.56 5.93
C ILE A 216 -18.87 -12.32 5.72
N LYS A 217 -19.27 -12.00 4.49
CA LYS A 217 -20.68 -11.76 4.12
C LYS A 217 -20.88 -11.84 2.61
N VAL A 218 -22.12 -12.08 2.21
CA VAL A 218 -22.59 -11.88 0.84
C VAL A 218 -23.19 -10.49 0.72
N ILE A 219 -22.84 -9.77 -0.33
CA ILE A 219 -23.33 -8.42 -0.64
C ILE A 219 -24.17 -8.52 -1.91
N THR A 220 -25.43 -8.13 -1.81
CA THR A 220 -26.34 -8.13 -2.95
C THR A 220 -26.68 -6.70 -3.34
N THR A 221 -26.41 -6.36 -4.59
CA THR A 221 -26.85 -5.09 -5.20
C THR A 221 -27.97 -5.37 -6.20
N PRO A 222 -28.69 -4.36 -6.71
CA PRO A 222 -29.72 -4.58 -7.73
C PRO A 222 -29.23 -5.23 -9.02
N LYS A 223 -27.91 -5.17 -9.30
CA LYS A 223 -27.33 -5.66 -10.56
C LYS A 223 -26.45 -6.87 -10.38
N GLU A 224 -25.76 -6.98 -9.26
CA GLU A 224 -24.68 -7.96 -9.09
C GLU A 224 -24.63 -8.44 -7.63
N ARG A 225 -24.08 -9.61 -7.42
CA ARG A 225 -23.79 -10.17 -6.10
C ARG A 225 -22.31 -10.37 -5.92
N PHE A 226 -21.83 -10.16 -4.72
CA PHE A 226 -20.42 -10.25 -4.37
C PHE A 226 -20.27 -11.02 -3.06
N THR A 227 -19.10 -11.60 -2.85
CA THR A 227 -18.74 -12.20 -1.57
C THR A 227 -17.53 -11.48 -0.98
N LEU A 228 -17.67 -10.94 0.22
CA LEU A 228 -16.56 -10.42 0.99
C LEU A 228 -15.90 -11.56 1.76
N VAL A 229 -14.60 -11.75 1.56
CA VAL A 229 -13.82 -12.82 2.19
C VAL A 229 -12.60 -12.30 2.92
N ARG A 230 -12.15 -13.03 3.93
CA ARG A 230 -10.81 -12.95 4.48
C ARG A 230 -9.94 -14.05 3.92
N PHE A 231 -8.70 -13.69 3.58
CA PHE A 231 -7.65 -14.61 3.21
C PHE A 231 -6.53 -14.64 4.25
N PHE A 232 -6.07 -15.83 4.57
CA PHE A 232 -4.94 -16.08 5.48
C PHE A 232 -3.87 -16.87 4.71
N PRO A 233 -2.97 -16.17 3.97
CA PRO A 233 -1.97 -16.84 3.16
C PRO A 233 -0.85 -17.43 4.01
N HIS A 234 -0.68 -18.75 3.98
CA HIS A 234 0.42 -19.48 4.59
C HIS A 234 1.73 -19.32 3.79
N THR A 235 1.62 -19.06 2.50
CA THR A 235 2.74 -18.78 1.59
C THR A 235 2.59 -17.39 1.01
N GLY A 236 3.64 -16.85 0.32
CA GLY A 236 3.65 -15.49 -0.24
C GLY A 236 4.12 -15.49 -1.69
N ARG A 237 3.44 -16.21 -2.59
CA ARG A 237 3.78 -16.18 -4.03
C ARG A 237 3.23 -14.92 -4.69
N THR A 238 3.89 -14.46 -5.75
CA THR A 238 3.41 -13.34 -6.56
C THR A 238 1.97 -13.60 -7.02
N HIS A 239 1.08 -12.62 -6.87
CA HIS A 239 -0.34 -12.69 -7.22
C HIS A 239 -1.13 -13.86 -6.58
N GLN A 240 -0.60 -14.48 -5.49
CA GLN A 240 -1.18 -15.71 -4.93
C GLN A 240 -2.68 -15.60 -4.69
N LEU A 241 -3.12 -14.59 -3.93
CA LEU A 241 -4.53 -14.42 -3.57
C LEU A 241 -5.42 -14.17 -4.80
N ARG A 242 -4.89 -13.47 -5.79
CA ARG A 242 -5.59 -13.17 -7.04
C ARG A 242 -5.82 -14.44 -7.88
N VAL A 243 -4.79 -15.28 -8.01
CA VAL A 243 -4.91 -16.56 -8.70
C VAL A 243 -5.76 -17.55 -7.91
N HIS A 244 -5.61 -17.63 -6.59
CA HIS A 244 -6.44 -18.48 -5.75
C HIS A 244 -7.91 -18.11 -5.79
N ALA A 245 -8.25 -16.83 -5.84
CA ALA A 245 -9.62 -16.36 -6.01
C ALA A 245 -10.17 -16.76 -7.40
N SER A 246 -9.43 -16.51 -8.47
CA SER A 246 -9.86 -16.79 -9.83
C SER A 246 -9.86 -18.27 -10.17
N GLU A 247 -8.74 -18.98 -9.93
CA GLU A 247 -8.57 -20.37 -10.36
C GLU A 247 -9.00 -21.39 -9.29
N GLY A 248 -8.80 -21.06 -8.02
CA GLY A 248 -9.16 -21.93 -6.91
C GLY A 248 -10.64 -21.84 -6.56
N LEU A 249 -11.13 -20.65 -6.28
CA LEU A 249 -12.51 -20.42 -5.88
C LEU A 249 -13.46 -20.21 -7.08
N LYS A 250 -12.94 -19.95 -8.28
CA LYS A 250 -13.71 -19.59 -9.48
C LYS A 250 -14.50 -18.28 -9.32
N HIS A 251 -14.07 -17.45 -8.40
CA HIS A 251 -14.64 -16.15 -8.09
C HIS A 251 -13.52 -15.11 -8.07
N PRO A 252 -13.18 -14.47 -9.21
CA PRO A 252 -12.09 -13.50 -9.27
C PRO A 252 -12.37 -12.29 -8.37
N ILE A 253 -11.29 -11.62 -7.96
CA ILE A 253 -11.39 -10.40 -7.16
C ILE A 253 -11.93 -9.28 -8.05
N VAL A 254 -12.90 -8.53 -7.55
CA VAL A 254 -13.47 -7.35 -8.24
C VAL A 254 -12.37 -6.35 -8.59
N GLY A 255 -12.36 -5.90 -9.85
CA GLY A 255 -11.37 -4.97 -10.36
C GLY A 255 -9.99 -5.60 -10.63
N ASP A 256 -9.90 -6.93 -10.70
CA ASP A 256 -8.66 -7.60 -11.09
C ASP A 256 -8.47 -7.55 -12.61
N ASN A 257 -7.47 -6.80 -13.04
CA ASN A 257 -7.14 -6.58 -14.46
C ASN A 257 -6.37 -7.74 -15.12
N LEU A 258 -5.90 -8.71 -14.35
CA LEU A 258 -5.13 -9.86 -14.87
C LEU A 258 -5.91 -11.16 -14.84
N TYR A 259 -6.73 -11.37 -13.79
CA TYR A 259 -7.37 -12.67 -13.52
C TYR A 259 -8.91 -12.58 -13.44
N GLY A 260 -9.48 -11.38 -13.57
CA GLY A 260 -10.92 -11.12 -13.47
C GLY A 260 -11.41 -10.15 -14.54
N HIS A 261 -12.49 -9.46 -14.24
CA HIS A 261 -13.17 -8.53 -15.11
C HIS A 261 -13.09 -7.12 -14.53
N GLN A 262 -12.07 -6.36 -14.94
CA GLN A 262 -11.94 -4.96 -14.51
C GLN A 262 -12.82 -4.06 -15.40
N LYS A 263 -13.69 -3.28 -14.78
CA LYS A 263 -14.41 -2.18 -15.42
C LYS A 263 -13.57 -0.90 -15.35
N GLU A 264 -13.81 0.02 -16.28
CA GLU A 264 -13.08 1.30 -16.31
C GLU A 264 -13.22 2.05 -14.98
N GLY A 265 -12.07 2.47 -14.41
CA GLY A 265 -12.00 3.18 -13.15
C GLY A 265 -12.14 2.32 -11.88
N GLU A 266 -12.34 1.01 -12.01
CA GLU A 266 -12.32 0.10 -10.85
C GLU A 266 -10.88 -0.17 -10.38
N ARG A 267 -10.68 -0.16 -9.07
CA ARG A 267 -9.45 -0.63 -8.44
C ARG A 267 -9.57 -2.10 -8.06
N LEU A 268 -8.45 -2.79 -7.94
CA LEU A 268 -8.41 -4.13 -7.34
C LEU A 268 -8.95 -4.07 -5.89
N MET A 269 -10.00 -4.82 -5.59
CA MET A 269 -10.61 -4.89 -4.27
C MET A 269 -9.89 -5.94 -3.39
N LEU A 270 -8.59 -5.72 -3.17
CA LEU A 270 -7.72 -6.52 -2.30
C LEU A 270 -6.95 -5.60 -1.35
N HIS A 271 -7.01 -5.91 -0.06
CA HIS A 271 -6.43 -5.10 1.01
C HIS A 271 -5.74 -5.95 2.06
N ALA A 272 -4.48 -5.63 2.38
CA ALA A 272 -3.73 -6.22 3.48
C ALA A 272 -4.21 -5.59 4.80
N GLU A 273 -5.19 -6.24 5.46
CA GLU A 273 -5.91 -5.71 6.61
C GLU A 273 -5.11 -5.80 7.90
N SER A 274 -4.43 -6.92 8.16
CA SER A 274 -3.70 -7.15 9.40
C SER A 274 -2.37 -7.85 9.16
N ILE A 275 -1.39 -7.52 9.99
CA ILE A 275 -0.10 -8.19 10.04
C ILE A 275 0.36 -8.34 11.49
N VAL A 276 0.82 -9.54 11.85
CA VAL A 276 1.40 -9.85 13.17
C VAL A 276 2.80 -10.41 12.98
N PHE A 277 3.78 -9.85 13.67
CA PHE A 277 5.18 -10.26 13.62
C PHE A 277 5.89 -9.92 14.95
N ARG A 278 7.11 -10.44 15.15
CA ARG A 278 7.93 -10.05 16.29
C ARG A 278 8.82 -8.87 15.95
N HIS A 279 8.88 -7.90 16.84
CA HIS A 279 9.76 -6.74 16.69
C HIS A 279 11.23 -7.18 16.61
N PRO A 280 12.01 -6.73 15.59
CA PRO A 280 13.32 -7.30 15.30
C PRO A 280 14.39 -7.07 16.37
N LYS A 281 14.18 -6.15 17.30
CA LYS A 281 15.13 -5.83 18.39
C LYS A 281 14.61 -6.24 19.76
N THR A 282 13.31 -6.06 20.05
CA THR A 282 12.75 -6.33 21.38
C THR A 282 12.11 -7.72 21.49
N ASP A 283 11.88 -8.40 20.37
CA ASP A 283 11.17 -9.68 20.26
C ASP A 283 9.71 -9.65 20.78
N GLU A 284 9.15 -8.47 21.01
CA GLU A 284 7.75 -8.30 21.37
C GLU A 284 6.85 -8.60 20.16
N GLU A 285 5.72 -9.27 20.41
CA GLU A 285 4.70 -9.48 19.37
C GLU A 285 4.01 -8.16 19.07
N MET A 286 4.00 -7.77 17.81
CA MET A 286 3.37 -6.56 17.32
C MET A 286 2.25 -6.91 16.35
N GLU A 287 1.11 -6.28 16.55
CA GLU A 287 -0.05 -6.41 15.67
C GLU A 287 -0.45 -5.04 15.12
N PHE A 288 -0.65 -4.96 13.82
CA PHE A 288 -1.12 -3.76 13.14
C PHE A 288 -2.34 -4.08 12.30
N THR A 289 -3.29 -3.14 12.26
CA THR A 289 -4.49 -3.24 11.44
C THR A 289 -4.68 -1.96 10.62
N SER A 290 -5.13 -2.13 9.39
CA SER A 290 -5.58 -1.06 8.51
C SER A 290 -7.02 -1.36 8.07
N PRO A 291 -8.00 -0.49 8.39
CA PRO A 291 -9.38 -0.74 8.02
C PRO A 291 -9.55 -0.90 6.52
N CYS A 292 -10.24 -1.96 6.10
CA CYS A 292 -10.50 -2.21 4.70
C CYS A 292 -11.33 -1.09 4.07
N PRO A 293 -10.85 -0.38 3.02
CA PRO A 293 -11.49 0.82 2.49
C PRO A 293 -12.79 0.53 1.72
N PHE A 294 -13.10 -0.74 1.45
CA PHE A 294 -14.30 -1.18 0.73
C PHE A 294 -15.21 -2.12 1.54
N SER A 295 -14.92 -2.35 2.81
CA SER A 295 -15.77 -3.18 3.70
C SER A 295 -17.12 -2.54 4.04
N LEU A 296 -17.24 -1.23 3.82
CA LEU A 296 -18.44 -0.42 4.07
C LEU A 296 -19.39 -0.34 2.86
N LEU A 297 -19.22 -1.18 1.86
CA LEU A 297 -20.19 -1.34 0.77
C LEU A 297 -21.43 -2.00 1.37
N HIS A 298 -22.41 -1.18 1.69
CA HIS A 298 -23.74 -1.55 2.23
C HIS A 298 -24.72 -1.76 1.10
#